data_782a4a12ca55e4900aef8452f2f8ae65
#
_entry.id   782a4a12ca55e4900aef8452f2f8ae65
#
_cell.length_a   1.000
_cell.length_b   1.000
_cell.length_c   1.000
_cell.angle_alpha   90.00
_cell.angle_beta   90.00
_cell.angle_gamma   90.00
#
_symmetry.space_group_name_H-M   'P 1'
#
loop_
_entity.id
_entity.type
_entity.pdbx_description
1 polymer ?
#
loop_
_entity_poly.entity_id
_entity_poly.type
_entity_poly.pdbx_seq_one_letter_code
_entity_poly.pdbx_strand_id
1 'polypeptide(L)'
;MMKNNQIKKDELGSIGIGAMIVFIALILVAAVASAVIIQTGEKLQQNAQQSGSDTQQEISGKITVNSMFVFDPDDSYLLYFETAPGSEVITPSDVQFQLTCEDTGTNYEYVSGDFTNADDVDDIADGNGDGVVDEFLPGVSYSFVMDADTGATSSCDATSVGVNGEVTLWIHVGNGGSTYETLYISDDSRGSLVI
;
A
#
# COMPACT_ATOMS: atom_id res chain seq x y z
N MET A 1 -2.44 -89.22 10.70
CA MET A 1 -1.92 -88.30 9.63
C MET A 1 -2.80 -87.05 9.37
N MET A 2 -3.97 -86.88 10.05
CA MET A 2 -4.88 -85.72 9.83
C MET A 2 -4.57 -84.44 10.63
N LYS A 3 -3.85 -84.55 11.74
CA LYS A 3 -3.56 -83.40 12.67
C LYS A 3 -2.58 -82.35 12.09
N ASN A 4 -1.64 -82.80 11.25
CA ASN A 4 -0.64 -81.89 10.65
C ASN A 4 -1.15 -80.97 9.55
N ASN A 5 -2.22 -81.36 8.87
CA ASN A 5 -2.81 -80.55 7.81
C ASN A 5 -3.69 -79.38 8.30
N GLN A 6 -4.27 -79.52 9.52
CA GLN A 6 -5.03 -78.44 10.13
C GLN A 6 -4.12 -77.32 10.67
N ILE A 7 -3.02 -77.66 11.30
CA ILE A 7 -2.04 -76.69 11.83
C ILE A 7 -1.48 -75.82 10.67
N LYS A 8 -1.11 -76.42 9.55
CA LYS A 8 -0.65 -75.66 8.37
C LYS A 8 -1.72 -74.72 7.76
N LYS A 9 -2.98 -75.09 7.80
CA LYS A 9 -4.09 -74.22 7.32
C LYS A 9 -4.33 -73.05 8.25
N ASP A 10 -4.20 -73.22 9.57
CA ASP A 10 -4.34 -72.20 10.58
C ASP A 10 -3.19 -71.19 10.52
N GLU A 11 -1.97 -71.64 10.28
CA GLU A 11 -0.80 -70.76 10.09
C GLU A 11 -0.93 -69.94 8.80
N LEU A 12 -1.38 -70.48 7.70
CA LEU A 12 -1.60 -69.76 6.43
C LEU A 12 -2.74 -68.76 6.58
N GLY A 13 -3.79 -69.05 7.32
CA GLY A 13 -4.90 -68.16 7.65
C GLY A 13 -4.44 -66.99 8.52
N SER A 14 -3.60 -67.23 9.52
CA SER A 14 -3.03 -66.21 10.42
C SER A 14 -2.12 -65.24 9.68
N ILE A 15 -1.29 -65.74 8.75
CA ILE A 15 -0.43 -64.91 7.92
C ILE A 15 -1.25 -64.01 7.00
N GLY A 16 -2.35 -64.54 6.42
CA GLY A 16 -3.25 -63.79 5.57
C GLY A 16 -3.97 -62.65 6.29
N ILE A 17 -4.45 -62.91 7.51
CA ILE A 17 -5.12 -61.89 8.34
C ILE A 17 -4.12 -60.79 8.74
N GLY A 18 -2.89 -61.15 9.12
CA GLY A 18 -1.85 -60.19 9.44
C GLY A 18 -1.47 -59.28 8.27
N ALA A 19 -1.38 -59.87 7.06
CA ALA A 19 -1.13 -59.07 5.83
C ALA A 19 -2.28 -58.11 5.52
N MET A 20 -3.52 -58.50 5.73
CA MET A 20 -4.68 -57.63 5.53
C MET A 20 -4.70 -56.46 6.53
N ILE A 21 -4.39 -56.70 7.78
CA ILE A 21 -4.33 -55.66 8.80
C ILE A 21 -3.25 -54.61 8.45
N VAL A 22 -2.05 -55.05 8.05
CA VAL A 22 -0.99 -54.14 7.61
C VAL A 22 -1.39 -53.34 6.35
N PHE A 23 -2.03 -53.99 5.41
CA PHE A 23 -2.51 -53.33 4.20
C PHE A 23 -3.55 -52.25 4.49
N ILE A 24 -4.53 -52.53 5.34
CA ILE A 24 -5.50 -51.54 5.79
C ILE A 24 -4.85 -50.39 6.54
N ALA A 25 -3.89 -50.70 7.42
CA ALA A 25 -3.15 -49.66 8.16
C ALA A 25 -2.36 -48.75 7.22
N LEU A 26 -1.70 -49.29 6.20
CA LEU A 26 -1.01 -48.49 5.17
C LEU A 26 -1.94 -47.59 4.38
N ILE A 27 -3.13 -48.12 3.98
CA ILE A 27 -4.14 -47.30 3.28
C ILE A 27 -4.62 -46.15 4.17
N LEU A 28 -4.89 -46.41 5.44
CA LEU A 28 -5.36 -45.38 6.36
C LEU A 28 -4.29 -44.30 6.59
N VAL A 29 -3.04 -44.69 6.77
CA VAL A 29 -1.92 -43.73 6.92
C VAL A 29 -1.73 -42.92 5.64
N ALA A 30 -1.78 -43.55 4.47
CA ALA A 30 -1.68 -42.88 3.19
C ALA A 30 -2.83 -41.88 2.96
N ALA A 31 -4.05 -42.24 3.33
CA ALA A 31 -5.22 -41.38 3.23
C ALA A 31 -5.11 -40.13 4.10
N VAL A 32 -4.69 -40.30 5.36
CA VAL A 32 -4.48 -39.18 6.29
C VAL A 32 -3.33 -38.29 5.82
N ALA A 33 -2.20 -38.87 5.40
CA ALA A 33 -1.09 -38.11 4.87
C ALA A 33 -1.49 -37.29 3.62
N SER A 34 -2.23 -37.89 2.71
CA SER A 34 -2.73 -37.20 1.51
C SER A 34 -3.67 -36.04 1.87
N ALA A 35 -4.57 -36.23 2.84
CA ALA A 35 -5.49 -35.18 3.28
C ALA A 35 -4.72 -33.98 3.89
N VAL A 36 -3.70 -34.24 4.69
CA VAL A 36 -2.85 -33.18 5.27
C VAL A 36 -2.07 -32.44 4.20
N ILE A 37 -1.51 -33.13 3.21
CA ILE A 37 -0.77 -32.52 2.10
C ILE A 37 -1.69 -31.61 1.28
N ILE A 38 -2.91 -32.06 0.98
CA ILE A 38 -3.88 -31.27 0.24
C ILE A 38 -4.26 -30.02 1.03
N GLN A 39 -4.61 -30.15 2.30
CA GLN A 39 -4.97 -29.01 3.15
C GLN A 39 -3.83 -27.99 3.30
N THR A 40 -2.59 -28.46 3.46
CA THR A 40 -1.44 -27.57 3.54
C THR A 40 -1.17 -26.89 2.19
N GLY A 41 -1.34 -27.62 1.09
CA GLY A 41 -1.22 -27.08 -0.26
C GLY A 41 -2.23 -25.97 -0.55
N GLU A 42 -3.50 -26.19 -0.22
CA GLU A 42 -4.57 -25.19 -0.35
C GLU A 42 -4.27 -23.94 0.49
N LYS A 43 -3.84 -24.13 1.74
CA LYS A 43 -3.48 -23.00 2.62
C LYS A 43 -2.30 -22.19 2.12
N LEU A 44 -1.28 -22.86 1.60
CA LEU A 44 -0.13 -22.20 0.98
C LEU A 44 -0.53 -21.43 -0.28
N GLN A 45 -1.41 -22.01 -1.10
CA GLN A 45 -1.93 -21.35 -2.30
C GLN A 45 -2.73 -20.10 -1.95
N GLN A 46 -3.63 -20.17 -0.97
CA GLN A 46 -4.40 -19.00 -0.51
C GLN A 46 -3.49 -17.89 0.02
N ASN A 47 -2.50 -18.24 0.86
CA ASN A 47 -1.55 -17.25 1.37
C ASN A 47 -0.71 -16.62 0.25
N ALA A 48 -0.29 -17.40 -0.75
CA ALA A 48 0.46 -16.89 -1.88
C ALA A 48 -0.38 -15.95 -2.77
N GLN A 49 -1.65 -16.28 -2.98
CA GLN A 49 -2.58 -15.41 -3.70
C GLN A 49 -2.84 -14.11 -2.96
N GLN A 50 -3.06 -14.16 -1.65
CA GLN A 50 -3.27 -12.97 -0.85
C GLN A 50 -2.03 -12.09 -0.82
N SER A 51 -0.85 -12.65 -0.56
CA SER A 51 0.41 -11.90 -0.60
C SER A 51 0.69 -11.29 -1.98
N GLY A 52 0.34 -11.99 -3.05
CA GLY A 52 0.45 -11.45 -4.42
C GLY A 52 -0.51 -10.29 -4.68
N SER A 53 -1.75 -10.40 -4.20
CA SER A 53 -2.75 -9.33 -4.30
C SER A 53 -2.34 -8.10 -3.49
N ASP A 54 -1.91 -8.29 -2.24
CA ASP A 54 -1.48 -7.20 -1.36
C ASP A 54 -0.26 -6.46 -1.96
N THR A 55 0.72 -7.20 -2.49
CA THR A 55 1.88 -6.61 -3.16
C THR A 55 1.47 -5.84 -4.43
N GLN A 56 0.52 -6.35 -5.18
CA GLN A 56 0.02 -5.66 -6.37
C GLN A 56 -0.70 -4.35 -6.00
N GLN A 57 -1.50 -4.35 -4.95
CA GLN A 57 -2.15 -3.14 -4.44
C GLN A 57 -1.13 -2.10 -3.96
N GLU A 58 -0.11 -2.54 -3.21
CA GLU A 58 0.94 -1.66 -2.70
C GLU A 58 1.77 -1.00 -3.83
N ILE A 59 2.01 -1.70 -4.93
CA ILE A 59 2.72 -1.17 -6.10
C ILE A 59 1.80 -0.30 -6.96
N SER A 60 0.56 -0.70 -7.17
CA SER A 60 -0.38 -0.01 -8.07
C SER A 60 -0.99 1.24 -7.45
N GLY A 61 -1.22 1.26 -6.14
CA GLY A 61 -1.79 2.43 -5.44
C GLY A 61 -0.74 3.49 -5.10
N LYS A 62 0.12 3.86 -6.05
CA LYS A 62 1.18 4.85 -5.82
C LYS A 62 0.90 6.14 -6.57
N ILE A 63 1.10 7.26 -5.89
CA ILE A 63 1.07 8.61 -6.47
C ILE A 63 2.51 9.03 -6.79
N THR A 64 2.71 9.59 -7.98
CA THR A 64 3.98 10.16 -8.42
C THR A 64 3.85 11.67 -8.47
N VAL A 65 4.77 12.36 -7.82
CA VAL A 65 4.87 13.81 -7.85
C VAL A 65 5.59 14.23 -9.13
N ASN A 66 4.94 15.05 -9.95
CA ASN A 66 5.50 15.57 -11.19
C ASN A 66 6.24 16.89 -10.96
N SER A 67 5.62 17.80 -10.22
CA SER A 67 6.20 19.09 -9.86
C SER A 67 5.45 19.71 -8.69
N MET A 68 6.12 20.58 -7.96
CA MET A 68 5.54 21.32 -6.85
C MET A 68 6.05 22.75 -6.84
N PHE A 69 5.14 23.69 -6.61
CA PHE A 69 5.42 25.12 -6.64
C PHE A 69 4.91 25.80 -5.36
N VAL A 70 5.50 26.90 -5.00
CA VAL A 70 4.96 27.80 -3.98
C VAL A 70 3.69 28.46 -4.53
N PHE A 71 2.52 28.17 -3.97
CA PHE A 71 1.26 28.77 -4.36
C PHE A 71 0.98 30.05 -3.59
N ASP A 72 1.01 29.98 -2.28
CA ASP A 72 1.05 31.13 -1.38
C ASP A 72 2.26 30.98 -0.44
N PRO A 73 3.18 31.95 -0.43
CA PRO A 73 4.39 31.86 0.40
C PRO A 73 4.15 31.65 1.88
N ASP A 74 3.05 32.19 2.40
CA ASP A 74 2.69 32.18 3.82
C ASP A 74 1.69 31.08 4.19
N ASP A 75 1.29 30.18 3.22
CA ASP A 75 0.18 29.28 3.46
C ASP A 75 0.29 27.94 2.73
N SER A 76 0.56 27.91 1.41
CA SER A 76 0.29 26.73 0.63
C SER A 76 1.24 26.45 -0.54
N TYR A 77 1.30 25.18 -0.93
CA TYR A 77 1.99 24.69 -2.12
C TYR A 77 1.01 24.15 -3.15
N LEU A 78 1.32 24.33 -4.43
CA LEU A 78 0.61 23.72 -5.55
C LEU A 78 1.37 22.47 -6.00
N LEU A 79 0.75 21.33 -5.85
CA LEU A 79 1.25 20.01 -6.24
C LEU A 79 0.62 19.56 -7.54
N TYR A 80 1.44 19.15 -8.51
CA TYR A 80 1.01 18.38 -9.67
C TYR A 80 1.45 16.93 -9.50
N PHE A 81 0.50 16.03 -9.59
CA PHE A 81 0.75 14.62 -9.37
C PHE A 81 0.01 13.75 -10.40
N GLU A 82 0.43 12.51 -10.51
CA GLU A 82 -0.16 11.51 -11.38
C GLU A 82 -0.28 10.20 -10.62
N THR A 83 -1.37 9.48 -10.82
CA THR A 83 -1.53 8.14 -10.30
C THR A 83 -0.78 7.13 -11.17
N ALA A 84 -0.17 6.11 -10.57
CA ALA A 84 0.60 5.12 -11.29
C ALA A 84 -0.22 4.43 -12.39
N PRO A 85 0.33 4.27 -13.62
CA PRO A 85 -0.36 3.54 -14.67
C PRO A 85 -0.64 2.10 -14.25
N GLY A 86 -1.90 1.70 -14.27
CA GLY A 86 -2.33 0.36 -13.82
C GLY A 86 -2.73 0.28 -12.36
N SER A 87 -2.80 1.42 -11.64
CA SER A 87 -3.46 1.48 -10.33
C SER A 87 -4.96 1.21 -10.45
N GLU A 88 -5.57 0.82 -9.36
CA GLU A 88 -7.02 0.94 -9.21
C GLU A 88 -7.41 2.41 -9.08
N VAL A 89 -8.70 2.71 -9.26
CA VAL A 89 -9.25 4.03 -9.00
C VAL A 89 -9.09 4.36 -7.53
N ILE A 90 -8.52 5.51 -7.22
CA ILE A 90 -8.24 5.95 -5.86
C ILE A 90 -9.20 7.06 -5.48
N THR A 91 -9.84 6.96 -4.32
CA THR A 91 -10.70 8.01 -3.80
C THR A 91 -9.84 9.09 -3.13
N PRO A 92 -10.04 10.39 -3.40
CA PRO A 92 -9.26 11.47 -2.80
C PRO A 92 -9.18 11.44 -1.27
N SER A 93 -10.27 11.04 -0.60
CA SER A 93 -10.31 10.89 0.87
C SER A 93 -9.43 9.77 1.43
N ASP A 94 -9.01 8.81 0.59
CA ASP A 94 -8.10 7.73 0.98
C ASP A 94 -6.62 8.13 0.84
N VAL A 95 -6.37 9.32 0.29
CA VAL A 95 -5.02 9.87 0.13
C VAL A 95 -4.77 10.92 1.20
N GLN A 96 -3.70 10.74 1.94
CA GLN A 96 -3.27 11.67 2.99
C GLN A 96 -1.86 12.16 2.71
N PHE A 97 -1.61 13.43 3.02
CA PHE A 97 -0.27 13.98 2.99
C PHE A 97 0.22 14.34 4.39
N GLN A 98 1.53 14.35 4.54
CA GLN A 98 2.22 14.80 5.74
C GLN A 98 3.42 15.64 5.31
N LEU A 99 3.50 16.84 5.84
CA LEU A 99 4.66 17.71 5.73
C LEU A 99 5.41 17.73 7.05
N THR A 100 6.72 17.58 6.99
CA THR A 100 7.61 17.79 8.14
C THR A 100 8.73 18.72 7.74
N CYS A 101 8.98 19.71 8.54
CA CYS A 101 9.96 20.74 8.26
C CYS A 101 10.67 21.20 9.54
N GLU A 102 11.77 21.93 9.36
CA GLU A 102 12.43 22.71 10.41
C GLU A 102 12.18 24.19 10.11
N ASP A 103 11.52 24.88 11.04
CA ASP A 103 11.30 26.32 11.00
C ASP A 103 12.63 27.08 11.16
N THR A 104 12.69 28.32 10.67
CA THR A 104 13.83 29.24 10.87
C THR A 104 14.19 29.46 12.36
N GLY A 105 13.27 29.14 13.28
CA GLY A 105 13.48 29.16 14.74
C GLY A 105 14.08 27.87 15.32
N THR A 106 14.42 26.86 14.51
CA THR A 106 14.90 25.54 14.93
C THR A 106 13.87 24.65 15.63
N ASN A 107 12.59 24.85 15.36
CA ASN A 107 11.53 23.93 15.79
C ASN A 107 11.17 22.98 14.66
N TYR A 108 10.85 21.74 15.03
CA TYR A 108 10.30 20.77 14.07
C TYR A 108 8.78 20.88 14.04
N GLU A 109 8.27 21.14 12.85
CA GLU A 109 6.86 21.33 12.60
C GLU A 109 6.29 20.16 11.79
N TYR A 110 4.99 19.92 11.95
CA TYR A 110 4.27 18.84 11.30
C TYR A 110 2.89 19.30 10.86
N VAL A 111 2.61 19.17 9.58
CA VAL A 111 1.30 19.46 8.98
C VAL A 111 0.79 18.21 8.27
N SER A 112 -0.50 17.94 8.35
CA SER A 112 -1.13 16.82 7.65
C SER A 112 -2.53 17.17 7.17
N GLY A 113 -2.94 16.58 6.05
CA GLY A 113 -4.26 16.74 5.48
C GLY A 113 -4.59 15.61 4.51
N ASP A 114 -5.67 15.78 3.78
CA ASP A 114 -6.15 14.86 2.75
C ASP A 114 -6.25 15.55 1.38
N PHE A 115 -6.54 14.77 0.34
CA PHE A 115 -6.64 15.24 -1.05
C PHE A 115 -8.08 15.50 -1.49
N THR A 116 -9.01 15.70 -0.58
CA THR A 116 -10.44 15.88 -0.90
C THR A 116 -10.74 17.11 -1.76
N ASN A 117 -9.83 18.09 -1.81
CA ASN A 117 -9.94 19.31 -2.61
C ASN A 117 -8.99 19.28 -3.83
N ALA A 118 -8.62 18.11 -4.32
CA ALA A 118 -7.81 17.99 -5.52
C ALA A 118 -8.67 18.23 -6.76
N ASP A 119 -8.08 18.96 -7.73
CA ASP A 119 -8.75 19.41 -8.96
C ASP A 119 -8.13 18.74 -10.21
N ASP A 120 -8.86 18.76 -11.32
CA ASP A 120 -8.31 18.44 -12.63
C ASP A 120 -7.28 19.52 -13.04
N VAL A 121 -6.25 19.13 -13.82
CA VAL A 121 -5.17 20.06 -14.25
C VAL A 121 -5.68 21.28 -15.00
N ASP A 122 -6.82 21.16 -15.66
CA ASP A 122 -7.40 22.24 -16.47
C ASP A 122 -8.17 23.29 -15.63
N ASP A 123 -8.41 23.05 -14.33
CA ASP A 123 -9.28 23.88 -13.49
C ASP A 123 -8.60 24.51 -12.25
N ILE A 124 -7.32 24.85 -12.37
CA ILE A 124 -6.52 25.43 -11.28
C ILE A 124 -6.86 26.92 -11.01
N ALA A 125 -7.77 27.51 -11.77
CA ALA A 125 -7.83 28.97 -11.96
C ALA A 125 -8.11 29.78 -10.69
N ASP A 126 -8.68 29.21 -9.62
CA ASP A 126 -9.06 29.98 -8.44
C ASP A 126 -8.85 29.31 -7.09
N GLY A 127 -8.43 28.04 -7.05
CA GLY A 127 -8.28 27.30 -5.79
C GLY A 127 -9.59 27.12 -5.03
N ASN A 128 -10.72 27.29 -5.71
CA ASN A 128 -12.04 27.28 -5.10
C ASN A 128 -12.71 25.89 -5.09
N GLY A 129 -12.07 24.88 -5.71
CA GLY A 129 -12.52 23.50 -5.68
C GLY A 129 -13.85 23.24 -6.37
N ASP A 130 -14.21 24.05 -7.38
CA ASP A 130 -15.42 23.81 -8.19
C ASP A 130 -15.18 22.73 -9.28
N GLY A 131 -13.92 22.33 -9.52
CA GLY A 131 -13.51 21.17 -10.31
C GLY A 131 -13.11 19.95 -9.48
N VAL A 132 -13.47 19.89 -8.19
CA VAL A 132 -13.11 18.78 -7.29
C VAL A 132 -13.42 17.42 -7.90
N VAL A 133 -12.41 16.58 -7.92
CA VAL A 133 -12.46 15.26 -8.53
C VAL A 133 -12.90 14.22 -7.49
N ASP A 134 -13.93 13.45 -7.82
CA ASP A 134 -14.45 12.38 -6.96
C ASP A 134 -13.54 11.15 -6.96
N GLU A 135 -12.79 10.92 -8.03
CA GLU A 135 -11.96 9.72 -8.23
C GLU A 135 -10.69 10.06 -9.03
N PHE A 136 -9.55 9.55 -8.59
CA PHE A 136 -8.30 9.61 -9.34
C PHE A 136 -8.18 8.40 -10.27
N LEU A 137 -8.19 8.65 -11.57
CA LEU A 137 -8.06 7.64 -12.62
C LEU A 137 -6.58 7.34 -12.91
N PRO A 138 -6.24 6.06 -13.21
CA PRO A 138 -4.86 5.66 -13.48
C PRO A 138 -4.24 6.40 -14.66
N GLY A 139 -3.03 6.94 -14.47
CA GLY A 139 -2.28 7.64 -15.52
C GLY A 139 -2.85 9.00 -15.91
N VAL A 140 -3.68 9.60 -15.07
CA VAL A 140 -4.20 10.95 -15.24
C VAL A 140 -3.48 11.89 -14.27
N SER A 141 -3.15 13.08 -14.74
CA SER A 141 -2.50 14.12 -13.93
C SER A 141 -3.56 15.00 -13.27
N TYR A 142 -3.32 15.31 -12.01
CA TYR A 142 -4.18 16.16 -11.18
C TYR A 142 -3.38 17.28 -10.54
N SER A 143 -4.06 18.28 -10.02
CA SER A 143 -3.49 19.36 -9.24
C SER A 143 -4.11 19.39 -7.85
N PHE A 144 -3.34 19.82 -6.87
CA PHE A 144 -3.78 19.94 -5.50
C PHE A 144 -3.09 21.13 -4.82
N VAL A 145 -3.88 22.02 -4.26
CA VAL A 145 -3.38 23.08 -3.39
C VAL A 145 -3.30 22.52 -1.97
N MET A 146 -2.09 22.34 -1.49
CA MET A 146 -1.78 21.74 -0.21
C MET A 146 -1.56 22.84 0.83
N ASP A 147 -2.39 22.88 1.85
CA ASP A 147 -2.20 23.78 3.00
C ASP A 147 -0.95 23.36 3.79
N ALA A 148 -0.03 24.26 3.93
CA ALA A 148 1.20 24.07 4.69
C ALA A 148 1.18 24.80 6.04
N ASP A 149 0.15 25.59 6.30
CA ASP A 149 -0.09 26.27 7.58
C ASP A 149 -1.41 25.83 8.21
N THR A 150 -1.37 25.33 9.42
CA THR A 150 -2.58 24.99 10.21
C THR A 150 -3.11 26.18 11.03
N GLY A 151 -2.56 27.36 10.85
CA GLY A 151 -3.05 28.65 11.37
C GLY A 151 -2.82 28.93 12.85
N ALA A 152 -2.30 28.00 13.66
CA ALA A 152 -2.16 28.23 15.08
C ALA A 152 -0.87 27.69 15.73
N THR A 153 -0.30 26.60 15.26
CA THR A 153 0.78 25.90 15.99
C THR A 153 1.82 25.22 15.14
N SER A 154 1.56 24.97 13.85
CA SER A 154 2.50 24.26 12.99
C SER A 154 2.40 24.79 11.57
N SER A 155 3.50 25.25 11.03
CA SER A 155 3.60 25.81 9.70
C SER A 155 4.87 25.30 8.99
N CYS A 156 4.67 24.71 7.82
CA CYS A 156 5.71 24.29 6.90
C CYS A 156 5.64 25.05 5.57
N ASP A 157 5.09 26.26 5.59
CA ASP A 157 5.06 27.16 4.43
C ASP A 157 6.44 27.65 4.02
N ALA A 158 6.55 28.24 2.82
CA ALA A 158 7.84 28.67 2.27
C ALA A 158 8.50 29.78 3.10
N THR A 159 7.71 30.68 3.70
CA THR A 159 8.22 31.79 4.53
C THR A 159 8.72 31.30 5.89
N SER A 160 8.00 30.38 6.53
CA SER A 160 8.36 29.83 7.84
C SER A 160 9.62 28.98 7.79
N VAL A 161 9.77 28.15 6.74
CA VAL A 161 10.96 27.33 6.52
C VAL A 161 12.13 28.15 5.99
N GLY A 162 11.86 29.14 5.16
CA GLY A 162 12.83 30.06 4.60
C GLY A 162 13.64 29.50 3.43
N VAL A 163 14.37 30.41 2.77
CA VAL A 163 15.20 30.07 1.60
C VAL A 163 16.36 29.16 1.99
N ASN A 164 16.60 28.12 1.21
CA ASN A 164 17.49 26.98 1.41
C ASN A 164 17.03 26.00 2.52
N GLY A 165 15.80 26.11 3.00
CA GLY A 165 15.21 25.13 3.88
C GLY A 165 14.68 23.92 3.12
N GLU A 166 14.44 22.85 3.85
CA GLU A 166 13.92 21.56 3.33
C GLU A 166 12.60 21.23 4.00
N VAL A 167 11.62 20.83 3.20
CA VAL A 167 10.36 20.26 3.67
C VAL A 167 10.27 18.82 3.17
N THR A 168 9.97 17.90 4.04
CA THR A 168 9.75 16.51 3.69
C THR A 168 8.26 16.27 3.48
N LEU A 169 7.90 15.84 2.28
CA LEU A 169 6.55 15.45 1.90
C LEU A 169 6.42 13.93 1.90
N TRP A 170 5.43 13.44 2.61
CA TRP A 170 4.93 12.07 2.51
C TRP A 170 3.51 12.08 1.97
N ILE A 171 3.23 11.22 1.00
CA ILE A 171 1.89 10.96 0.49
C ILE A 171 1.58 9.49 0.75
N HIS A 172 0.51 9.21 1.47
CA HIS A 172 0.06 7.86 1.80
C HIS A 172 -1.26 7.59 1.10
N VAL A 173 -1.34 6.49 0.37
CA VAL A 173 -2.58 5.98 -0.21
C VAL A 173 -3.10 4.85 0.68
N GLY A 174 -4.34 4.92 1.15
CA GLY A 174 -4.89 4.06 2.20
C GLY A 174 -4.68 2.56 2.00
N ASN A 175 -4.97 2.03 0.80
CA ASN A 175 -4.71 0.63 0.45
C ASN A 175 -3.53 0.45 -0.50
N GLY A 176 -2.77 1.53 -0.75
CA GLY A 176 -1.67 1.57 -1.71
C GLY A 176 -0.31 1.82 -1.08
N GLY A 177 0.60 2.30 -1.90
CA GLY A 177 1.95 2.65 -1.49
C GLY A 177 2.06 4.04 -0.87
N SER A 178 3.25 4.36 -0.42
CA SER A 178 3.60 5.69 0.04
C SER A 178 4.65 6.30 -0.88
N THR A 179 4.52 7.60 -1.14
CA THR A 179 5.51 8.40 -1.88
C THR A 179 6.20 9.35 -0.90
N TYR A 180 7.49 9.48 -1.06
CA TYR A 180 8.34 10.36 -0.27
C TYR A 180 9.11 11.29 -1.21
N GLU A 181 9.03 12.60 -0.93
CA GLU A 181 9.77 13.63 -1.67
C GLU A 181 10.36 14.64 -0.72
N THR A 182 11.51 15.19 -1.07
CA THR A 182 12.15 16.29 -0.35
C THR A 182 12.02 17.56 -1.18
N LEU A 183 11.32 18.54 -0.64
CA LEU A 183 11.09 19.85 -1.23
C LEU A 183 12.20 20.79 -0.82
N TYR A 184 12.82 21.42 -1.78
CA TYR A 184 13.91 22.38 -1.57
C TYR A 184 13.43 23.79 -1.88
N ILE A 185 13.38 24.67 -0.88
CA ILE A 185 12.92 26.04 -1.07
C ILE A 185 14.09 26.90 -1.55
N SER A 186 14.19 27.09 -2.86
CA SER A 186 15.22 27.95 -3.47
C SER A 186 14.84 29.42 -3.45
N ASP A 187 13.56 29.71 -3.48
CA ASP A 187 12.95 31.05 -3.46
C ASP A 187 11.56 30.93 -2.85
N ASP A 188 11.21 31.80 -1.93
CA ASP A 188 9.93 31.86 -1.23
C ASP A 188 8.82 32.57 -2.03
N SER A 189 9.12 33.07 -3.23
CA SER A 189 8.14 33.80 -4.03
C SER A 189 7.15 32.86 -4.71
N ARG A 190 5.92 33.36 -4.89
CA ARG A 190 4.85 32.63 -5.57
C ARG A 190 5.27 32.19 -6.97
N GLY A 191 5.05 30.91 -7.28
CA GLY A 191 5.43 30.30 -8.55
C GLY A 191 6.83 29.72 -8.61
N SER A 192 7.60 29.80 -7.52
CA SER A 192 8.92 29.18 -7.42
C SER A 192 8.77 27.65 -7.36
N LEU A 193 9.61 26.95 -8.12
CA LEU A 193 9.67 25.49 -8.13
C LEU A 193 10.40 25.00 -6.86
N VAL A 194 9.83 24.03 -6.16
CA VAL A 194 10.41 23.41 -4.95
C VAL A 194 10.79 21.94 -5.13
N ILE A 195 10.43 21.33 -6.28
CA ILE A 195 10.92 20.03 -6.77
C ILE A 195 11.49 20.22 -8.16
#